data_1afaee14522f83b57d5896367f87f1b3
#
_entry.id   1afaee14522f83b57d5896367f87f1b3
#
_cell.length_a   1.000
_cell.length_b   1.000
_cell.length_c   1.000
_cell.angle_alpha   90.00
_cell.angle_beta   90.00
_cell.angle_gamma   90.00
#
_symmetry.space_group_name_H-M   'P 1'
#
loop_
_entity.id
_entity.type
_entity.pdbx_description
1 polymer ?
#
loop_
_entity_poly.entity_id
_entity_poly.type
_entity_poly.pdbx_seq_one_letter_code
_entity_poly.pdbx_strand_id
1 'polypeptide(L)'
;MKITGSKRLSQLGSAIFSEVADWKREVMNQGVDVIDLGIGSPDLPPSDRIIEAITEAVRNPAHYGYPTSEGSLAFREAVARWYRYRFGVELSPESEILTLMGSQDGLAHLALSLCDPGDMAIVPDPGYPIYSASLVLAGVEPYLLPLRAEHNFLPQLEDIPVDVAAKAKFILLNYPSNPLSAVADRAFFEHLITYAKKHDLLVVHDLAYSEMAFDGYRPISILEIEGAKEVAVEFHSLSKSFNMAGCRIAFLTGNAGAVNALKTLKSNIDYGVFSAIQAAGIAALEEDMAHNHSVAHVYERRRNVFISALAEAGWIIPPPKATMFIWAPIPKGWTSRQISREMLYHAGVVVIPGDAFGAEGEGFVRIALVQEEGRLLEAAKRIGDWLRTLE
;
A
#
# COMPACT_ATOMS: atom_id res chain seq x y z
N MET A 1 -24.42 31.13 -9.19
CA MET A 1 -24.39 29.73 -9.58
C MET A 1 -23.69 28.96 -8.45
N LYS A 2 -24.34 27.97 -7.83
CA LYS A 2 -23.70 27.11 -6.80
C LYS A 2 -23.03 25.96 -7.53
N ILE A 3 -21.70 25.91 -7.54
CA ILE A 3 -20.94 24.81 -8.13
C ILE A 3 -20.95 23.65 -7.14
N THR A 4 -21.50 22.52 -7.56
CA THR A 4 -21.46 21.26 -6.81
C THR A 4 -20.59 20.26 -7.58
N GLY A 5 -19.84 19.42 -6.85
CA GLY A 5 -19.08 18.33 -7.47
C GLY A 5 -19.98 17.30 -8.18
N SER A 6 -19.39 16.42 -8.98
CA SER A 6 -20.12 15.32 -9.62
C SER A 6 -20.69 14.35 -8.57
N LYS A 7 -21.73 13.60 -8.94
CA LYS A 7 -22.31 12.56 -8.06
C LYS A 7 -21.27 11.50 -7.62
N ARG A 8 -20.26 11.23 -8.46
CA ARG A 8 -19.17 10.29 -8.11
C ARG A 8 -18.36 10.75 -6.93
N LEU A 9 -18.09 12.08 -6.80
CA LEU A 9 -17.31 12.61 -5.68
C LEU A 9 -18.00 12.42 -4.34
N SER A 10 -19.33 12.42 -4.29
CA SER A 10 -20.09 12.19 -3.04
C SER A 10 -20.04 10.73 -2.57
N GLN A 11 -19.55 9.81 -3.41
CA GLN A 11 -19.41 8.39 -3.08
C GLN A 11 -17.98 8.03 -2.60
N LEU A 12 -17.02 8.99 -2.69
CA LEU A 12 -15.66 8.76 -2.24
C LEU A 12 -15.57 8.84 -0.72
N GLY A 13 -15.14 7.76 -0.09
CA GLY A 13 -15.05 7.60 1.36
C GLY A 13 -13.78 8.18 1.99
N SER A 14 -13.63 9.51 2.05
CA SER A 14 -12.51 10.14 2.78
C SER A 14 -12.90 10.71 4.15
N ALA A 15 -14.16 10.55 4.56
CA ALA A 15 -14.72 11.22 5.74
C ALA A 15 -13.98 10.88 7.04
N ILE A 16 -13.63 9.60 7.27
CA ILE A 16 -13.00 9.15 8.52
C ILE A 16 -11.58 9.71 8.69
N PHE A 17 -10.77 9.74 7.63
CA PHE A 17 -9.43 10.35 7.69
C PHE A 17 -9.49 11.85 7.98
N SER A 18 -10.48 12.56 7.42
CA SER A 18 -10.72 13.97 7.72
C SER A 18 -11.18 14.17 9.16
N GLU A 19 -12.05 13.30 9.65
CA GLU A 19 -12.52 13.31 11.03
C GLU A 19 -11.37 13.12 12.05
N VAL A 20 -10.49 12.15 11.81
CA VAL A 20 -9.27 11.94 12.63
C VAL A 20 -8.36 13.16 12.60
N ALA A 21 -8.21 13.80 11.44
CA ALA A 21 -7.42 15.03 11.31
C ALA A 21 -8.04 16.21 12.09
N ASP A 22 -9.36 16.30 12.13
CA ASP A 22 -10.08 17.31 12.90
C ASP A 22 -9.92 17.09 14.40
N TRP A 23 -10.08 15.85 14.90
CA TRP A 23 -9.82 15.49 16.30
C TRP A 23 -8.37 15.85 16.70
N LYS A 24 -7.40 15.46 15.87
CA LYS A 24 -5.98 15.78 16.10
C LYS A 24 -5.76 17.27 16.27
N ARG A 25 -6.34 18.09 15.36
CA ARG A 25 -6.22 19.56 15.41
C ARG A 25 -6.83 20.14 16.69
N GLU A 26 -7.98 19.62 17.09
CA GLU A 26 -8.67 20.04 18.34
C GLU A 26 -7.77 19.78 19.56
N VAL A 27 -7.23 18.57 19.69
CA VAL A 27 -6.37 18.18 20.83
C VAL A 27 -5.04 18.98 20.84
N MET A 28 -4.43 19.19 19.68
CA MET A 28 -3.23 20.02 19.55
C MET A 28 -3.47 21.48 19.95
N ASN A 29 -4.65 22.03 19.64
CA ASN A 29 -5.04 23.40 20.03
C ASN A 29 -5.22 23.55 21.55
N GLN A 30 -5.41 22.45 22.27
CA GLN A 30 -5.44 22.41 23.74
C GLN A 30 -4.03 22.33 24.37
N GLY A 31 -2.98 22.35 23.56
CA GLY A 31 -1.58 22.30 23.99
C GLY A 31 -1.05 20.88 24.30
N VAL A 32 -1.78 19.85 23.92
CA VAL A 32 -1.34 18.46 24.12
C VAL A 32 -0.25 18.11 23.11
N ASP A 33 0.83 17.50 23.60
CA ASP A 33 1.88 16.90 22.77
C ASP A 33 1.36 15.59 22.15
N VAL A 34 0.98 15.65 20.87
CA VAL A 34 0.38 14.54 20.14
C VAL A 34 1.44 13.69 19.46
N ILE A 35 1.40 12.37 19.68
CA ILE A 35 2.21 11.38 18.96
C ILE A 35 1.35 10.81 17.83
N ASP A 36 1.71 11.12 16.59
CA ASP A 36 0.94 10.68 15.43
C ASP A 36 1.46 9.35 14.89
N LEU A 37 0.68 8.28 15.11
CA LEU A 37 0.89 6.94 14.59
C LEU A 37 -0.16 6.58 13.50
N GLY A 38 -0.84 7.58 12.95
CA GLY A 38 -1.85 7.42 11.89
C GLY A 38 -1.28 7.55 10.47
N ILE A 39 -0.18 8.27 10.30
CA ILE A 39 0.39 8.59 8.98
C ILE A 39 1.11 7.38 8.39
N GLY A 40 0.74 7.00 7.15
CA GLY A 40 1.38 5.90 6.42
C GLY A 40 2.52 6.34 5.49
N SER A 41 3.37 7.27 5.93
CA SER A 41 4.53 7.75 5.17
C SER A 41 5.82 7.37 5.89
N PRO A 42 6.82 6.77 5.20
CA PRO A 42 8.14 6.59 5.78
C PRO A 42 8.71 7.90 6.32
N ASP A 43 9.35 7.85 7.47
CA ASP A 43 9.97 8.98 8.16
C ASP A 43 11.49 9.05 7.97
N LEU A 44 12.08 7.99 7.40
CA LEU A 44 13.50 7.93 7.11
C LEU A 44 13.81 8.56 5.75
N PRO A 45 15.00 9.18 5.58
CA PRO A 45 15.45 9.65 4.27
C PRO A 45 15.79 8.48 3.34
N PRO A 46 15.80 8.70 2.01
CA PRO A 46 16.44 7.77 1.09
C PRO A 46 17.95 7.68 1.34
N SER A 47 18.62 6.69 0.75
CA SER A 47 20.08 6.55 0.86
C SER A 47 20.82 7.73 0.24
N ASP A 48 22.09 7.92 0.68
CA ASP A 48 22.97 8.96 0.10
C ASP A 48 23.15 8.77 -1.41
N ARG A 49 23.25 7.53 -1.88
CA ARG A 49 23.34 7.21 -3.33
C ARG A 49 22.14 7.74 -4.12
N ILE A 50 20.93 7.60 -3.57
CA ILE A 50 19.69 8.11 -4.19
C ILE A 50 19.70 9.64 -4.20
N ILE A 51 20.12 10.26 -3.09
CA ILE A 51 20.20 11.72 -2.94
C ILE A 51 21.22 12.30 -3.92
N GLU A 52 22.38 11.68 -4.03
CA GLU A 52 23.45 12.06 -4.99
C GLU A 52 22.95 11.94 -6.43
N ALA A 53 22.29 10.85 -6.79
CA ALA A 53 21.74 10.63 -8.13
C ALA A 53 20.70 11.71 -8.51
N ILE A 54 19.81 12.11 -7.60
CA ILE A 54 18.88 13.25 -7.83
C ILE A 54 19.67 14.53 -8.02
N THR A 55 20.63 14.81 -7.14
CA THR A 55 21.41 16.06 -7.14
C THR A 55 22.23 16.22 -8.42
N GLU A 56 22.79 15.14 -8.94
CA GLU A 56 23.51 15.16 -10.21
C GLU A 56 22.53 15.32 -11.39
N ALA A 57 21.45 14.56 -11.38
CA ALA A 57 20.51 14.54 -12.49
C ALA A 57 19.79 15.87 -12.70
N VAL A 58 19.45 16.62 -11.64
CA VAL A 58 18.81 17.95 -11.78
C VAL A 58 19.75 19.01 -12.39
N ARG A 59 21.06 18.78 -12.42
CA ARG A 59 22.02 19.68 -13.08
C ARG A 59 22.10 19.46 -14.60
N ASN A 60 21.57 18.36 -15.10
CA ASN A 60 21.57 18.04 -16.52
C ASN A 60 20.41 18.75 -17.25
N PRO A 61 20.66 19.73 -18.13
CA PRO A 61 19.59 20.45 -18.83
C PRO A 61 18.71 19.55 -19.71
N ALA A 62 19.22 18.41 -20.18
CA ALA A 62 18.46 17.47 -21.01
C ALA A 62 17.31 16.80 -20.26
N HIS A 63 17.33 16.80 -18.93
CA HIS A 63 16.24 16.23 -18.12
C HIS A 63 14.98 17.11 -18.02
N TYR A 64 15.05 18.38 -18.48
CA TYR A 64 13.92 19.33 -18.36
C TYR A 64 12.96 19.31 -19.56
N GLY A 65 13.21 18.49 -20.58
CA GLY A 65 12.21 18.18 -21.61
C GLY A 65 11.08 17.31 -21.06
N TYR A 66 9.94 17.30 -21.75
CA TYR A 66 8.85 16.38 -21.41
C TYR A 66 9.33 14.93 -21.45
N PRO A 67 9.13 14.15 -20.37
CA PRO A 67 9.42 12.72 -20.39
C PRO A 67 8.36 11.97 -21.21
N THR A 68 8.62 10.72 -21.52
CA THR A 68 7.61 9.84 -22.12
C THR A 68 6.66 9.32 -21.02
N SER A 69 5.37 9.15 -21.37
CA SER A 69 4.34 8.65 -20.42
C SER A 69 4.66 7.25 -19.88
N GLU A 70 5.39 6.45 -20.66
CA GLU A 70 5.78 5.09 -20.27
C GLU A 70 7.04 5.04 -19.38
N GLY A 71 7.74 6.16 -19.25
CA GLY A 71 9.04 6.26 -18.62
C GLY A 71 10.19 5.94 -19.57
N SER A 72 11.41 6.31 -19.17
CA SER A 72 12.63 6.06 -19.95
C SER A 72 12.90 4.55 -20.08
N LEU A 73 13.45 4.15 -21.22
CA LEU A 73 13.86 2.75 -21.41
C LEU A 73 14.88 2.34 -20.34
N ALA A 74 15.82 3.22 -20.00
CA ALA A 74 16.82 2.95 -18.96
C ALA A 74 16.21 2.61 -17.60
N PHE A 75 15.15 3.32 -17.18
CA PHE A 75 14.45 2.98 -15.93
C PHE A 75 13.73 1.63 -16.03
N ARG A 76 13.04 1.36 -17.15
CA ARG A 76 12.34 0.09 -17.37
C ARG A 76 13.30 -1.10 -17.44
N GLU A 77 14.49 -0.92 -18.04
CA GLU A 77 15.57 -1.91 -18.03
C GLU A 77 16.12 -2.14 -16.61
N ALA A 78 16.25 -1.08 -15.79
CA ALA A 78 16.65 -1.23 -14.39
C ALA A 78 15.61 -2.02 -13.59
N VAL A 79 14.31 -1.78 -13.81
CA VAL A 79 13.23 -2.57 -13.22
C VAL A 79 13.33 -4.05 -13.64
N ALA A 80 13.55 -4.34 -14.93
CA ALA A 80 13.70 -5.72 -15.42
C ALA A 80 14.90 -6.42 -14.77
N ARG A 81 16.06 -5.76 -14.68
CA ARG A 81 17.24 -6.30 -13.98
C ARG A 81 16.96 -6.58 -12.51
N TRP A 82 16.28 -5.65 -11.83
CA TRP A 82 15.93 -5.79 -10.42
C TRP A 82 14.97 -6.96 -10.18
N TYR A 83 13.92 -7.13 -11.02
CA TYR A 83 13.01 -8.27 -10.94
C TYR A 83 13.71 -9.61 -11.15
N ARG A 84 14.62 -9.69 -12.13
CA ARG A 84 15.45 -10.88 -12.34
C ARG A 84 16.28 -11.21 -11.10
N TYR A 85 16.94 -10.21 -10.52
CA TYR A 85 17.79 -10.38 -9.34
C TYR A 85 16.98 -10.76 -8.09
N ARG A 86 15.89 -10.02 -7.84
CA ARG A 86 15.12 -10.12 -6.61
C ARG A 86 14.16 -11.30 -6.58
N PHE A 87 13.51 -11.61 -7.70
CA PHE A 87 12.43 -12.57 -7.81
C PHE A 87 12.72 -13.70 -8.83
N GLY A 88 13.80 -13.64 -9.60
CA GLY A 88 14.08 -14.59 -10.68
C GLY A 88 13.12 -14.46 -11.88
N VAL A 89 12.42 -13.33 -12.00
CA VAL A 89 11.41 -13.09 -13.04
C VAL A 89 12.00 -12.31 -14.21
N GLU A 90 11.89 -12.85 -15.42
CA GLU A 90 12.26 -12.17 -16.66
C GLU A 90 11.11 -11.32 -17.16
N LEU A 91 11.37 -10.04 -17.40
CA LEU A 91 10.40 -9.06 -17.90
C LEU A 91 10.95 -8.36 -19.14
N SER A 92 10.07 -8.14 -20.15
CA SER A 92 10.39 -7.27 -21.30
C SER A 92 10.23 -5.80 -20.91
N PRO A 93 11.32 -4.99 -20.97
CA PRO A 93 11.24 -3.57 -20.68
C PRO A 93 10.30 -2.80 -21.62
N GLU A 94 10.10 -3.29 -22.84
CA GLU A 94 9.30 -2.64 -23.86
C GLU A 94 7.79 -2.84 -23.68
N SER A 95 7.37 -4.02 -23.18
CA SER A 95 5.96 -4.43 -23.19
C SER A 95 5.39 -4.82 -21.83
N GLU A 96 6.22 -5.20 -20.86
CA GLU A 96 5.76 -5.73 -19.58
C GLU A 96 6.06 -4.80 -18.40
N ILE A 97 6.55 -3.56 -18.67
CA ILE A 97 6.90 -2.58 -17.63
C ILE A 97 6.38 -1.20 -18.02
N LEU A 98 5.71 -0.52 -17.05
CA LEU A 98 5.24 0.85 -17.18
C LEU A 98 5.64 1.66 -15.95
N THR A 99 6.28 2.80 -16.16
CA THR A 99 6.61 3.75 -15.09
C THR A 99 5.37 4.54 -14.65
N LEU A 100 5.23 4.77 -13.35
CA LEU A 100 4.07 5.43 -12.73
C LEU A 100 4.50 6.60 -11.84
N MET A 101 3.66 7.63 -11.74
CA MET A 101 3.82 8.77 -10.80
C MET A 101 3.42 8.36 -9.36
N GLY A 102 4.04 7.29 -8.86
CA GLY A 102 3.64 6.56 -7.67
C GLY A 102 2.60 5.49 -7.98
N SER A 103 2.53 4.41 -7.19
CA SER A 103 1.58 3.32 -7.43
C SER A 103 0.12 3.76 -7.39
N GLN A 104 -0.19 4.78 -6.58
CA GLN A 104 -1.56 5.33 -6.49
C GLN A 104 -2.05 5.91 -7.84
N ASP A 105 -1.16 6.48 -8.65
CA ASP A 105 -1.47 6.93 -10.01
C ASP A 105 -1.99 5.77 -10.86
N GLY A 106 -1.22 4.69 -10.94
CA GLY A 106 -1.63 3.52 -11.71
C GLY A 106 -2.87 2.83 -11.15
N LEU A 107 -2.96 2.68 -9.82
CA LEU A 107 -4.13 2.11 -9.15
C LEU A 107 -5.40 2.93 -9.40
N ALA A 108 -5.29 4.27 -9.40
CA ALA A 108 -6.43 5.16 -9.69
C ALA A 108 -6.94 5.04 -11.13
N HIS A 109 -6.05 4.73 -12.07
CA HIS A 109 -6.33 4.73 -13.49
C HIS A 109 -6.56 3.32 -14.09
N LEU A 110 -6.18 2.26 -13.35
CA LEU A 110 -6.26 0.89 -13.88
C LEU A 110 -7.69 0.51 -14.28
N ALA A 111 -8.67 0.77 -13.42
CA ALA A 111 -10.06 0.46 -13.72
C ALA A 111 -10.58 1.22 -14.95
N LEU A 112 -10.16 2.49 -15.12
CA LEU A 112 -10.49 3.28 -16.32
C LEU A 112 -9.90 2.71 -17.61
N SER A 113 -8.79 1.96 -17.51
CA SER A 113 -8.10 1.39 -18.67
C SER A 113 -8.59 -0.03 -19.05
N LEU A 114 -9.23 -0.74 -18.10
CA LEU A 114 -9.59 -2.15 -18.25
C LEU A 114 -11.09 -2.42 -18.22
N CYS A 115 -11.89 -1.46 -17.74
CA CYS A 115 -13.31 -1.65 -17.49
C CYS A 115 -14.13 -0.56 -18.16
N ASP A 116 -15.36 -0.92 -18.56
CA ASP A 116 -16.41 0.00 -18.93
C ASP A 116 -17.33 0.31 -17.73
N PRO A 117 -18.05 1.46 -17.75
CA PRO A 117 -19.06 1.75 -16.73
C PRO A 117 -20.12 0.64 -16.63
N GLY A 118 -20.32 0.09 -15.43
CA GLY A 118 -21.23 -1.03 -15.15
C GLY A 118 -20.53 -2.39 -15.13
N ASP A 119 -19.26 -2.49 -15.51
CA ASP A 119 -18.45 -3.67 -15.22
C ASP A 119 -18.25 -3.84 -13.71
N MET A 120 -17.77 -5.01 -13.28
CA MET A 120 -17.51 -5.34 -11.88
C MET A 120 -16.03 -5.63 -11.65
N ALA A 121 -15.52 -5.31 -10.44
CA ALA A 121 -14.21 -5.75 -9.99
C ALA A 121 -14.23 -6.15 -8.52
N ILE A 122 -13.35 -7.07 -8.15
CA ILE A 122 -13.24 -7.61 -6.79
C ILE A 122 -12.11 -6.89 -6.08
N VAL A 123 -12.39 -6.28 -4.91
CA VAL A 123 -11.42 -5.55 -4.10
C VAL A 123 -11.52 -5.94 -2.62
N PRO A 124 -10.43 -5.92 -1.85
CA PRO A 124 -10.42 -6.37 -0.46
C PRO A 124 -11.20 -5.43 0.46
N ASP A 125 -11.85 -6.00 1.47
CA ASP A 125 -12.41 -5.32 2.63
C ASP A 125 -11.92 -6.02 3.92
N PRO A 126 -11.07 -5.38 4.77
CA PRO A 126 -10.52 -4.04 4.64
C PRO A 126 -9.49 -3.92 3.50
N GLY A 127 -9.39 -2.73 2.90
CA GLY A 127 -8.45 -2.45 1.83
C GLY A 127 -7.94 -1.00 1.83
N TYR A 128 -6.85 -0.74 1.10
CA TYR A 128 -6.38 0.62 0.93
C TYR A 128 -7.42 1.44 0.14
N PRO A 129 -7.82 2.64 0.60
CA PRO A 129 -8.99 3.36 0.09
C PRO A 129 -9.02 3.57 -1.42
N ILE A 130 -7.86 3.67 -2.09
CA ILE A 130 -7.81 3.86 -3.55
C ILE A 130 -8.40 2.69 -4.33
N TYR A 131 -8.40 1.48 -3.77
CA TYR A 131 -8.91 0.30 -4.47
C TYR A 131 -10.39 0.45 -4.81
N SER A 132 -11.23 0.80 -3.84
CA SER A 132 -12.65 1.07 -4.07
C SER A 132 -12.88 2.43 -4.74
N ALA A 133 -12.10 3.46 -4.38
CA ALA A 133 -12.26 4.80 -4.95
C ALA A 133 -12.02 4.82 -6.47
N SER A 134 -11.03 4.06 -6.97
CA SER A 134 -10.75 3.96 -8.41
C SER A 134 -11.92 3.36 -9.18
N LEU A 135 -12.61 2.38 -8.62
CA LEU A 135 -13.78 1.75 -9.21
C LEU A 135 -14.94 2.76 -9.33
N VAL A 136 -15.22 3.49 -8.25
CA VAL A 136 -16.25 4.55 -8.23
C VAL A 136 -15.96 5.61 -9.31
N LEU A 137 -14.69 6.04 -9.44
CA LEU A 137 -14.30 7.01 -10.47
C LEU A 137 -14.50 6.48 -11.89
N ALA A 138 -14.26 5.21 -12.12
CA ALA A 138 -14.46 4.54 -13.40
C ALA A 138 -15.92 4.17 -13.68
N GLY A 139 -16.81 4.21 -12.67
CA GLY A 139 -18.18 3.74 -12.78
C GLY A 139 -18.31 2.21 -12.77
N VAL A 140 -17.31 1.54 -12.19
CA VAL A 140 -17.23 0.08 -12.03
C VAL A 140 -17.84 -0.31 -10.69
N GLU A 141 -18.59 -1.42 -10.65
CA GLU A 141 -19.22 -1.92 -9.42
C GLU A 141 -18.21 -2.69 -8.57
N PRO A 142 -17.93 -2.28 -7.32
CA PRO A 142 -17.05 -3.03 -6.44
C PRO A 142 -17.77 -4.22 -5.81
N TYR A 143 -17.18 -5.41 -5.91
CA TYR A 143 -17.47 -6.51 -5.00
C TYR A 143 -16.43 -6.49 -3.88
N LEU A 144 -16.89 -6.23 -2.64
CA LEU A 144 -16.04 -6.17 -1.45
C LEU A 144 -15.78 -7.59 -0.96
N LEU A 145 -14.52 -8.03 -1.06
CA LEU A 145 -14.07 -9.37 -0.68
C LEU A 145 -13.60 -9.34 0.80
N PRO A 146 -14.32 -9.99 1.73
CA PRO A 146 -13.99 -9.91 3.15
C PRO A 146 -12.67 -10.61 3.46
N LEU A 147 -11.78 -9.92 4.18
CA LEU A 147 -10.52 -10.44 4.69
C LEU A 147 -10.60 -10.54 6.21
N ARG A 148 -10.79 -11.73 6.75
CA ARG A 148 -11.09 -11.97 8.16
C ARG A 148 -9.92 -12.59 8.91
N ALA A 149 -9.85 -12.30 10.22
CA ALA A 149 -8.77 -12.76 11.10
C ALA A 149 -8.72 -14.28 11.22
N GLU A 150 -9.88 -14.98 11.22
CA GLU A 150 -9.96 -16.45 11.27
C GLU A 150 -9.32 -17.16 10.08
N HIS A 151 -9.15 -16.43 8.96
CA HIS A 151 -8.46 -16.89 7.75
C HIS A 151 -7.10 -16.21 7.55
N ASN A 152 -6.50 -15.66 8.62
CA ASN A 152 -5.25 -14.89 8.56
C ASN A 152 -5.31 -13.73 7.55
N PHE A 153 -6.49 -13.14 7.35
CA PHE A 153 -6.77 -12.09 6.37
C PHE A 153 -6.45 -12.49 4.92
N LEU A 154 -6.50 -13.79 4.60
CA LEU A 154 -6.48 -14.29 3.22
C LEU A 154 -7.93 -14.50 2.75
N PRO A 155 -8.27 -14.11 1.53
CA PRO A 155 -9.61 -14.32 0.99
C PRO A 155 -9.89 -15.80 0.76
N GLN A 156 -11.13 -16.19 0.96
CA GLN A 156 -11.63 -17.51 0.60
C GLN A 156 -12.20 -17.40 -0.83
N LEU A 157 -11.43 -17.81 -1.82
CA LEU A 157 -11.79 -17.61 -3.24
C LEU A 157 -13.06 -18.37 -3.64
N GLU A 158 -13.28 -19.52 -3.02
CA GLU A 158 -14.46 -20.36 -3.25
C GLU A 158 -15.76 -19.74 -2.72
N ASP A 159 -15.67 -18.79 -1.80
CA ASP A 159 -16.83 -18.07 -1.26
C ASP A 159 -17.27 -16.92 -2.18
N ILE A 160 -16.49 -16.59 -3.22
CA ILE A 160 -16.88 -15.60 -4.22
C ILE A 160 -18.08 -16.16 -5.03
N PRO A 161 -19.22 -15.48 -5.06
CA PRO A 161 -20.39 -15.94 -5.83
C PRO A 161 -20.03 -16.15 -7.30
N VAL A 162 -20.54 -17.24 -7.87
CA VAL A 162 -20.22 -17.64 -9.26
C VAL A 162 -20.58 -16.54 -10.27
N ASP A 163 -21.67 -15.82 -10.05
CA ASP A 163 -22.10 -14.71 -10.92
C ASP A 163 -21.19 -13.49 -10.76
N VAL A 164 -20.58 -13.26 -9.60
CA VAL A 164 -19.55 -12.23 -9.36
C VAL A 164 -18.27 -12.62 -10.10
N ALA A 165 -17.78 -13.86 -9.89
CA ALA A 165 -16.59 -14.35 -10.57
C ALA A 165 -16.70 -14.31 -12.10
N ALA A 166 -17.91 -14.56 -12.63
CA ALA A 166 -18.16 -14.53 -14.08
C ALA A 166 -18.27 -13.10 -14.67
N LYS A 167 -18.56 -12.09 -13.86
CA LYS A 167 -18.73 -10.69 -14.31
C LYS A 167 -17.52 -9.81 -14.05
N ALA A 168 -16.75 -10.14 -13.03
CA ALA A 168 -15.62 -9.34 -12.63
C ALA A 168 -14.51 -9.34 -13.70
N LYS A 169 -13.91 -8.17 -13.93
CA LYS A 169 -12.78 -8.01 -14.84
C LYS A 169 -11.45 -8.32 -14.17
N PHE A 170 -11.34 -7.98 -12.88
CA PHE A 170 -10.12 -8.26 -12.11
C PHE A 170 -10.42 -8.48 -10.62
N ILE A 171 -9.48 -9.12 -9.96
CA ILE A 171 -9.37 -9.21 -8.52
C ILE A 171 -8.11 -8.49 -8.07
N LEU A 172 -8.24 -7.52 -7.16
CA LEU A 172 -7.12 -6.77 -6.59
C LEU A 172 -6.83 -7.23 -5.17
N LEU A 173 -5.56 -7.53 -4.89
CA LEU A 173 -5.06 -7.93 -3.57
C LEU A 173 -3.73 -7.23 -3.27
N ASN A 174 -3.42 -7.09 -1.98
CA ASN A 174 -2.21 -6.45 -1.50
C ASN A 174 -1.55 -7.31 -0.41
N TYR A 175 -0.39 -7.89 -0.70
CA TYR A 175 0.41 -8.67 0.25
C TYR A 175 1.91 -8.43 0.03
N PRO A 176 2.68 -8.00 1.06
CA PRO A 176 2.25 -7.63 2.42
C PRO A 176 1.26 -6.48 2.44
N SER A 177 0.25 -6.56 3.33
CA SER A 177 -0.97 -5.76 3.23
C SER A 177 -0.92 -4.45 4.03
N ASN A 178 -1.47 -3.39 3.48
CA ASN A 178 -1.95 -2.20 4.17
C ASN A 178 -3.49 -2.19 4.06
N PRO A 179 -4.24 -2.23 5.18
CA PRO A 179 -3.82 -1.94 6.56
C PRO A 179 -3.40 -3.15 7.39
N LEU A 180 -3.67 -4.38 6.94
CA LEU A 180 -3.74 -5.60 7.76
C LEU A 180 -2.38 -6.13 8.23
N SER A 181 -1.27 -5.71 7.57
CA SER A 181 0.07 -6.29 7.77
C SER A 181 0.13 -7.81 7.55
N ALA A 182 -0.90 -8.37 6.92
CA ALA A 182 -0.99 -9.76 6.56
C ALA A 182 -0.02 -10.08 5.42
N VAL A 183 0.39 -11.34 5.36
CA VAL A 183 1.29 -11.87 4.32
C VAL A 183 0.64 -13.10 3.66
N ALA A 184 1.00 -13.34 2.40
CA ALA A 184 0.56 -14.52 1.66
C ALA A 184 1.77 -15.41 1.33
N ASP A 185 1.54 -16.71 1.25
CA ASP A 185 2.53 -17.68 0.85
C ASP A 185 2.40 -18.07 -0.63
N ARG A 186 3.34 -18.88 -1.11
CA ARG A 186 3.36 -19.37 -2.49
C ARG A 186 2.11 -20.18 -2.83
N ALA A 187 1.65 -21.03 -1.93
CA ALA A 187 0.48 -21.88 -2.16
C ALA A 187 -0.79 -21.07 -2.40
N PHE A 188 -0.96 -19.98 -1.64
CA PHE A 188 -2.06 -19.06 -1.87
C PHE A 188 -2.00 -18.42 -3.26
N PHE A 189 -0.83 -17.93 -3.70
CA PHE A 189 -0.68 -17.32 -5.03
C PHE A 189 -0.87 -18.35 -6.17
N GLU A 190 -0.40 -19.59 -6.02
CA GLU A 190 -0.65 -20.68 -6.99
C GLU A 190 -2.15 -20.95 -7.13
N HIS A 191 -2.85 -21.01 -6.00
CA HIS A 191 -4.29 -21.16 -5.99
C HIS A 191 -5.01 -19.96 -6.65
N LEU A 192 -4.60 -18.74 -6.32
CA LEU A 192 -5.15 -17.52 -6.90
C LEU A 192 -4.97 -17.46 -8.43
N ILE A 193 -3.80 -17.80 -8.95
CA ILE A 193 -3.56 -17.87 -10.40
C ILE A 193 -4.42 -18.93 -11.07
N THR A 194 -4.56 -20.09 -10.45
CA THR A 194 -5.44 -21.17 -10.94
C THR A 194 -6.90 -20.70 -10.99
N TYR A 195 -7.36 -20.04 -9.93
CA TYR A 195 -8.70 -19.47 -9.85
C TYR A 195 -8.93 -18.38 -10.94
N ALA A 196 -7.96 -17.49 -11.10
CA ALA A 196 -8.02 -16.42 -12.08
C ALA A 196 -8.11 -16.94 -13.51
N LYS A 197 -7.30 -17.94 -13.87
CA LYS A 197 -7.37 -18.60 -15.19
C LYS A 197 -8.71 -19.28 -15.43
N LYS A 198 -9.28 -19.94 -14.41
CA LYS A 198 -10.57 -20.61 -14.49
C LYS A 198 -11.73 -19.63 -14.77
N HIS A 199 -11.65 -18.43 -14.22
CA HIS A 199 -12.73 -17.44 -14.27
C HIS A 199 -12.47 -16.27 -15.22
N ASP A 200 -11.39 -16.31 -16.02
CA ASP A 200 -10.96 -15.25 -16.95
C ASP A 200 -10.79 -13.88 -16.25
N LEU A 201 -10.19 -13.90 -15.05
CA LEU A 201 -9.93 -12.75 -14.22
C LEU A 201 -8.48 -12.27 -14.36
N LEU A 202 -8.27 -10.96 -14.44
CA LEU A 202 -6.94 -10.40 -14.22
C LEU A 202 -6.67 -10.31 -12.70
N VAL A 203 -5.52 -10.79 -12.25
CA VAL A 203 -5.04 -10.54 -10.88
C VAL A 203 -4.24 -9.25 -10.86
N VAL A 204 -4.63 -8.34 -9.97
CA VAL A 204 -3.90 -7.10 -9.69
C VAL A 204 -3.29 -7.23 -8.30
N HIS A 205 -1.97 -7.36 -8.23
CA HIS A 205 -1.25 -7.47 -6.98
C HIS A 205 -0.52 -6.16 -6.64
N ASP A 206 -0.81 -5.57 -5.48
CA ASP A 206 -0.07 -4.43 -4.96
C ASP A 206 1.03 -4.92 -4.01
N LEU A 207 2.30 -4.85 -4.47
CA LEU A 207 3.48 -5.34 -3.76
C LEU A 207 4.35 -4.19 -3.21
N ALA A 208 3.74 -3.10 -2.77
CA ALA A 208 4.45 -1.91 -2.32
C ALA A 208 5.38 -2.13 -1.10
N TYR A 209 5.21 -3.21 -0.35
CA TYR A 209 5.96 -3.52 0.88
C TYR A 209 6.91 -4.72 0.73
N SER A 210 7.35 -5.06 -0.47
CA SER A 210 8.23 -6.21 -0.72
C SER A 210 9.53 -6.18 0.06
N GLU A 211 10.12 -4.99 0.30
CA GLU A 211 11.39 -4.83 1.00
C GLU A 211 11.23 -4.41 2.48
N MET A 212 10.00 -4.47 3.01
CA MET A 212 9.69 -4.17 4.41
C MET A 212 9.19 -5.43 5.12
N ALA A 213 10.04 -6.45 5.20
CA ALA A 213 9.75 -7.74 5.81
C ALA A 213 10.72 -8.06 6.95
N PHE A 214 10.26 -8.83 7.93
CA PHE A 214 10.90 -9.07 9.22
C PHE A 214 11.04 -10.56 9.49
N ASP A 215 11.84 -10.92 10.51
CA ASP A 215 11.99 -12.29 11.00
C ASP A 215 12.36 -13.30 9.90
N GLY A 216 13.13 -12.86 8.89
CA GLY A 216 13.53 -13.71 7.76
C GLY A 216 12.41 -14.03 6.76
N TYR A 217 11.21 -13.46 6.93
CA TYR A 217 10.16 -13.59 5.92
C TYR A 217 10.57 -12.87 4.62
N ARG A 218 10.35 -13.54 3.49
CA ARG A 218 10.66 -13.00 2.16
C ARG A 218 9.37 -12.89 1.35
N PRO A 219 8.87 -11.68 1.08
CA PRO A 219 7.72 -11.48 0.21
C PRO A 219 7.96 -12.05 -1.19
N ILE A 220 6.91 -12.64 -1.75
CA ILE A 220 6.91 -13.28 -3.07
C ILE A 220 6.26 -12.34 -4.06
N SER A 221 6.84 -12.20 -5.26
CA SER A 221 6.15 -11.62 -6.39
C SER A 221 5.14 -12.63 -6.94
N ILE A 222 3.92 -12.18 -7.26
CA ILE A 222 2.95 -13.05 -7.93
C ILE A 222 3.48 -13.55 -9.28
N LEU A 223 4.35 -12.78 -9.91
CA LEU A 223 4.96 -13.12 -11.20
C LEU A 223 6.00 -14.26 -11.12
N GLU A 224 6.40 -14.68 -9.88
CA GLU A 224 7.17 -15.93 -9.67
C GLU A 224 6.33 -17.19 -9.88
N ILE A 225 5.01 -17.07 -9.91
CA ILE A 225 4.10 -18.21 -10.07
C ILE A 225 4.00 -18.56 -11.54
N GLU A 226 4.09 -19.86 -11.86
CA GLU A 226 4.01 -20.35 -13.24
C GLU A 226 2.69 -19.91 -13.91
N GLY A 227 2.82 -19.31 -15.09
CA GLY A 227 1.68 -18.81 -15.86
C GLY A 227 1.03 -17.53 -15.32
N ALA A 228 1.56 -16.91 -14.25
CA ALA A 228 1.01 -15.66 -13.72
C ALA A 228 1.07 -14.51 -14.72
N LYS A 229 2.11 -14.42 -15.54
CA LYS A 229 2.24 -13.36 -16.57
C LYS A 229 1.12 -13.35 -17.60
N GLU A 230 0.38 -14.45 -17.75
CA GLU A 230 -0.78 -14.52 -18.64
C GLU A 230 -1.99 -13.77 -18.06
N VAL A 231 -2.14 -13.75 -16.72
CA VAL A 231 -3.35 -13.30 -16.04
C VAL A 231 -3.08 -12.35 -14.87
N ALA A 232 -1.85 -11.83 -14.70
CA ALA A 232 -1.53 -10.97 -13.56
C ALA A 232 -0.72 -9.74 -13.97
N VAL A 233 -0.93 -8.66 -13.20
CA VAL A 233 -0.07 -7.49 -13.13
C VAL A 233 0.28 -7.20 -11.68
N GLU A 234 1.46 -6.60 -11.46
CA GLU A 234 1.96 -6.27 -10.15
C GLU A 234 2.42 -4.83 -10.06
N PHE A 235 1.90 -4.10 -9.08
CA PHE A 235 2.33 -2.75 -8.73
C PHE A 235 3.47 -2.80 -7.74
N HIS A 236 4.51 -2.01 -7.98
CA HIS A 236 5.60 -1.82 -7.05
C HIS A 236 5.88 -0.34 -6.85
N SER A 237 6.23 0.06 -5.62
CA SER A 237 6.47 1.46 -5.27
C SER A 237 7.83 1.67 -4.64
N LEU A 238 8.59 2.67 -5.13
CA LEU A 238 9.83 3.07 -4.48
C LEU A 238 9.58 3.91 -3.21
N SER A 239 8.32 4.32 -2.99
CA SER A 239 7.94 5.13 -1.82
C SER A 239 8.25 4.47 -0.49
N LYS A 240 8.09 3.14 -0.40
CA LYS A 240 8.22 2.38 0.85
C LYS A 240 9.57 1.67 0.92
N SER A 241 9.89 0.90 -0.11
CA SER A 241 11.12 0.11 -0.20
C SER A 241 12.40 0.95 -0.15
N PHE A 242 12.35 2.19 -0.65
CA PHE A 242 13.53 3.07 -0.79
C PHE A 242 13.35 4.45 -0.14
N ASN A 243 12.35 4.64 0.72
CA ASN A 243 12.03 5.92 1.36
C ASN A 243 11.84 7.10 0.38
N MET A 244 11.37 6.84 -0.83
CA MET A 244 11.20 7.82 -1.90
C MET A 244 9.73 8.31 -2.03
N ALA A 245 8.97 8.36 -0.94
CA ALA A 245 7.54 8.69 -0.98
C ALA A 245 7.26 10.05 -1.66
N GLY A 246 8.07 11.06 -1.40
CA GLY A 246 7.97 12.39 -2.01
C GLY A 246 8.39 12.44 -3.48
N CYS A 247 9.17 11.48 -3.95
CA CYS A 247 9.66 11.43 -5.34
C CYS A 247 8.59 11.00 -6.34
N ARG A 248 7.50 10.41 -5.90
CA ARG A 248 6.38 9.97 -6.74
C ARG A 248 6.82 9.08 -7.89
N ILE A 249 7.55 7.98 -7.61
CA ILE A 249 7.99 7.01 -8.62
C ILE A 249 7.62 5.59 -8.21
N ALA A 250 7.08 4.85 -9.18
CA ALA A 250 6.61 3.48 -9.05
C ALA A 250 6.58 2.83 -10.43
N PHE A 251 6.17 1.58 -10.51
CA PHE A 251 5.99 0.89 -11.78
C PHE A 251 4.91 -0.21 -11.69
N LEU A 252 4.34 -0.52 -12.85
CA LEU A 252 3.49 -1.69 -13.10
C LEU A 252 4.26 -2.69 -13.93
N THR A 253 4.15 -3.97 -13.60
CA THR A 253 4.77 -5.06 -14.35
C THR A 253 3.79 -6.20 -14.59
N GLY A 254 4.05 -7.07 -15.57
CA GLY A 254 3.29 -8.31 -15.81
C GLY A 254 2.63 -8.38 -17.17
N ASN A 255 1.35 -8.76 -17.24
CA ASN A 255 0.63 -8.98 -18.47
C ASN A 255 0.74 -7.79 -19.44
N ALA A 256 1.34 -8.03 -20.61
CA ALA A 256 1.63 -6.99 -21.60
C ALA A 256 0.38 -6.27 -22.11
N GLY A 257 -0.76 -6.97 -22.23
CA GLY A 257 -2.04 -6.38 -22.64
C GLY A 257 -2.56 -5.36 -21.63
N ALA A 258 -2.56 -5.71 -20.36
CA ALA A 258 -2.98 -4.82 -19.27
C ALA A 258 -2.01 -3.64 -19.08
N VAL A 259 -0.70 -3.89 -19.17
CA VAL A 259 0.34 -2.84 -19.17
C VAL A 259 0.11 -1.86 -20.31
N ASN A 260 -0.15 -2.35 -21.55
CA ASN A 260 -0.41 -1.51 -22.71
C ASN A 260 -1.72 -0.72 -22.59
N ALA A 261 -2.78 -1.29 -22.01
CA ALA A 261 -4.03 -0.59 -21.77
C ALA A 261 -3.82 0.63 -20.86
N LEU A 262 -3.14 0.45 -19.72
CA LEU A 262 -2.82 1.55 -18.81
C LEU A 262 -1.84 2.56 -19.45
N LYS A 263 -0.83 2.11 -20.21
CA LYS A 263 0.08 2.98 -20.98
C LYS A 263 -0.71 3.87 -21.93
N THR A 264 -1.68 3.32 -22.66
CA THR A 264 -2.53 4.07 -23.61
C THR A 264 -3.35 5.13 -22.87
N LEU A 265 -3.96 4.80 -21.75
CA LEU A 265 -4.68 5.77 -20.93
C LEU A 265 -3.75 6.88 -20.41
N LYS A 266 -2.60 6.53 -19.83
CA LYS A 266 -1.62 7.50 -19.31
C LYS A 266 -1.12 8.47 -20.37
N SER A 267 -0.93 8.04 -21.60
CA SER A 267 -0.51 8.93 -22.69
C SER A 267 -1.50 10.06 -22.98
N ASN A 268 -2.74 9.97 -22.48
CA ASN A 268 -3.78 10.98 -22.58
C ASN A 268 -4.04 11.75 -21.28
N ILE A 269 -3.38 11.37 -20.17
CA ILE A 269 -3.57 11.98 -18.84
C ILE A 269 -2.33 12.76 -18.40
N ASP A 270 -1.14 12.18 -18.58
CA ASP A 270 0.12 12.77 -18.10
C ASP A 270 1.27 12.48 -19.08
N TYR A 271 2.38 13.22 -18.88
CA TYR A 271 3.64 13.03 -19.63
C TYR A 271 4.69 12.23 -18.84
N GLY A 272 4.28 11.57 -17.73
CA GLY A 272 5.17 10.70 -16.97
C GLY A 272 6.02 11.40 -15.91
N VAL A 273 7.00 10.66 -15.38
CA VAL A 273 7.83 11.04 -14.24
C VAL A 273 9.02 11.89 -14.70
N PHE A 274 9.33 12.96 -13.99
CA PHE A 274 10.50 13.80 -14.22
C PHE A 274 11.79 12.97 -14.35
N SER A 275 12.58 13.23 -15.41
CA SER A 275 13.74 12.40 -15.76
C SER A 275 14.78 12.28 -14.65
N ALA A 276 14.98 13.32 -13.84
CA ALA A 276 15.89 13.27 -12.71
C ALA A 276 15.42 12.30 -11.60
N ILE A 277 14.11 12.18 -11.40
CA ILE A 277 13.55 11.21 -10.46
C ILE A 277 13.69 9.79 -11.00
N GLN A 278 13.58 9.58 -12.31
CA GLN A 278 13.83 8.27 -12.91
C GLN A 278 15.30 7.85 -12.76
N ALA A 279 16.25 8.78 -12.89
CA ALA A 279 17.67 8.51 -12.62
C ALA A 279 17.91 8.07 -11.17
N ALA A 280 17.27 8.73 -10.22
CA ALA A 280 17.31 8.32 -8.82
C ALA A 280 16.66 6.95 -8.59
N GLY A 281 15.56 6.67 -9.30
CA GLY A 281 14.91 5.36 -9.27
C GLY A 281 15.82 4.24 -9.79
N ILE A 282 16.61 4.50 -10.84
CA ILE A 282 17.64 3.56 -11.32
C ILE A 282 18.67 3.31 -10.22
N ALA A 283 19.21 4.38 -9.60
CA ALA A 283 20.19 4.25 -8.52
C ALA A 283 19.63 3.43 -7.34
N ALA A 284 18.36 3.64 -6.99
CA ALA A 284 17.68 2.89 -5.93
C ALA A 284 17.56 1.39 -6.25
N LEU A 285 17.17 1.03 -7.48
CA LEU A 285 17.01 -0.36 -7.90
C LEU A 285 18.37 -1.09 -8.07
N GLU A 286 19.42 -0.34 -8.40
CA GLU A 286 20.80 -0.87 -8.54
C GLU A 286 21.55 -0.89 -7.20
N GLU A 287 20.97 -0.32 -6.15
CA GLU A 287 21.58 -0.34 -4.83
C GLU A 287 21.67 -1.77 -4.27
N ASP A 288 22.73 -2.02 -3.50
CA ASP A 288 22.90 -3.33 -2.86
C ASP A 288 21.72 -3.66 -1.94
N MET A 289 21.21 -4.86 -2.04
CA MET A 289 20.14 -5.40 -1.20
C MET A 289 20.44 -5.30 0.31
N ALA A 290 21.72 -5.27 0.70
CA ALA A 290 22.14 -5.06 2.09
C ALA A 290 21.65 -3.71 2.64
N HIS A 291 21.60 -2.66 1.82
CA HIS A 291 21.11 -1.35 2.25
C HIS A 291 19.60 -1.35 2.49
N ASN A 292 18.84 -2.00 1.63
CA ASN A 292 17.39 -2.15 1.81
C ASN A 292 17.04 -2.95 3.08
N HIS A 293 17.84 -3.97 3.40
CA HIS A 293 17.72 -4.69 4.66
C HIS A 293 17.87 -3.78 5.88
N SER A 294 18.70 -2.74 5.82
CA SER A 294 18.86 -1.80 6.93
C SER A 294 17.57 -1.02 7.24
N VAL A 295 16.78 -0.65 6.23
CA VAL A 295 15.48 0.01 6.41
C VAL A 295 14.48 -0.93 7.07
N ALA A 296 14.36 -2.17 6.59
CA ALA A 296 13.51 -3.19 7.20
C ALA A 296 13.89 -3.43 8.67
N HIS A 297 15.17 -3.52 9.00
CA HIS A 297 15.65 -3.69 10.37
C HIS A 297 15.26 -2.54 11.32
N VAL A 298 15.20 -1.29 10.83
CA VAL A 298 14.71 -0.17 11.65
C VAL A 298 13.26 -0.40 12.04
N TYR A 299 12.38 -0.74 11.08
CA TYR A 299 10.97 -1.01 11.35
C TYR A 299 10.76 -2.29 12.17
N GLU A 300 11.59 -3.31 11.98
CA GLU A 300 11.58 -4.53 12.81
C GLU A 300 11.89 -4.22 14.29
N ARG A 301 12.93 -3.43 14.57
CA ARG A 301 13.23 -2.99 15.94
C ARG A 301 12.10 -2.15 16.53
N ARG A 302 11.56 -1.17 15.77
CA ARG A 302 10.43 -0.35 16.19
C ARG A 302 9.20 -1.20 16.52
N ARG A 303 8.88 -2.18 15.69
CA ARG A 303 7.81 -3.16 15.93
C ARG A 303 8.04 -3.89 17.25
N ASN A 304 9.22 -4.46 17.44
CA ASN A 304 9.56 -5.26 18.61
C ASN A 304 9.44 -4.45 19.89
N VAL A 305 10.06 -3.27 19.92
CA VAL A 305 10.04 -2.36 21.05
C VAL A 305 8.62 -1.93 21.41
N PHE A 306 7.84 -1.51 20.42
CA PHE A 306 6.48 -1.02 20.63
C PHE A 306 5.51 -2.11 21.10
N ILE A 307 5.53 -3.29 20.43
CA ILE A 307 4.66 -4.41 20.81
C ILE A 307 5.02 -4.94 22.19
N SER A 308 6.31 -5.05 22.54
CA SER A 308 6.73 -5.47 23.89
C SER A 308 6.22 -4.52 24.96
N ALA A 309 6.34 -3.21 24.74
CA ALA A 309 5.86 -2.21 25.70
C ALA A 309 4.33 -2.22 25.85
N LEU A 310 3.58 -2.44 24.74
CA LEU A 310 2.13 -2.60 24.82
C LEU A 310 1.71 -3.90 25.55
N ALA A 311 2.43 -4.99 25.35
CA ALA A 311 2.17 -6.25 26.05
C ALA A 311 2.38 -6.13 27.56
N GLU A 312 3.42 -5.41 28.00
CA GLU A 312 3.65 -5.07 29.43
C GLU A 312 2.52 -4.20 30.00
N ALA A 313 1.87 -3.41 29.14
CA ALA A 313 0.72 -2.59 29.49
C ALA A 313 -0.63 -3.34 29.41
N GLY A 314 -0.64 -4.64 29.08
CA GLY A 314 -1.84 -5.48 29.00
C GLY A 314 -2.47 -5.56 27.61
N TRP A 315 -1.95 -4.84 26.59
CA TRP A 315 -2.47 -4.93 25.22
C TRP A 315 -1.60 -5.85 24.36
N ILE A 316 -2.01 -7.11 24.27
CA ILE A 316 -1.30 -8.16 23.53
C ILE A 316 -1.65 -8.10 22.05
N ILE A 317 -0.66 -7.84 21.20
CA ILE A 317 -0.81 -7.72 19.75
C ILE A 317 0.13 -8.72 19.07
N PRO A 318 -0.34 -9.55 18.13
CA PRO A 318 0.52 -10.43 17.34
C PRO A 318 1.52 -9.61 16.51
N PRO A 319 2.84 -9.93 16.52
CA PRO A 319 3.82 -9.18 15.75
C PRO A 319 3.62 -9.41 14.24
N PRO A 320 3.47 -8.36 13.42
CA PRO A 320 3.40 -8.51 11.97
C PRO A 320 4.75 -8.93 11.40
N LYS A 321 4.72 -9.72 10.31
CA LYS A 321 5.92 -10.18 9.59
C LYS A 321 6.43 -9.19 8.55
N ALA A 322 5.67 -8.14 8.25
CA ALA A 322 6.02 -7.16 7.23
C ALA A 322 5.24 -5.86 7.42
N THR A 323 5.58 -4.87 6.62
CA THR A 323 5.05 -3.51 6.55
C THR A 323 5.51 -2.61 7.70
N MET A 324 5.22 -1.32 7.58
CA MET A 324 5.45 -0.34 8.66
C MET A 324 4.20 -0.14 9.54
N PHE A 325 3.26 -1.08 9.50
CA PHE A 325 2.01 -1.00 10.23
C PHE A 325 1.86 -2.16 11.21
N ILE A 326 1.03 -1.91 12.22
CA ILE A 326 0.46 -2.91 13.09
C ILE A 326 -1.06 -2.85 12.95
N TRP A 327 -1.70 -3.97 12.68
CA TRP A 327 -3.14 -4.12 12.70
C TRP A 327 -3.53 -4.71 14.05
N ALA A 328 -3.93 -3.83 14.97
CA ALA A 328 -4.14 -4.17 16.36
C ALA A 328 -5.62 -4.44 16.67
N PRO A 329 -5.97 -5.62 17.20
CA PRO A 329 -7.31 -5.87 17.69
C PRO A 329 -7.60 -4.96 18.88
N ILE A 330 -8.79 -4.37 18.93
CA ILE A 330 -9.19 -3.47 20.02
C ILE A 330 -9.74 -4.25 21.23
N PRO A 331 -9.68 -3.69 22.45
CA PRO A 331 -10.33 -4.24 23.61
C PRO A 331 -11.84 -4.40 23.40
N LYS A 332 -12.43 -5.42 24.04
CA LYS A 332 -13.89 -5.67 23.94
C LYS A 332 -14.70 -4.50 24.48
N GLY A 333 -15.86 -4.26 23.88
CA GLY A 333 -16.81 -3.22 24.31
C GLY A 333 -16.60 -1.86 23.64
N TRP A 334 -15.59 -1.73 22.78
CA TRP A 334 -15.31 -0.51 22.02
C TRP A 334 -15.60 -0.70 20.52
N THR A 335 -15.95 0.38 19.84
CA THR A 335 -15.84 0.45 18.38
C THR A 335 -14.49 1.02 17.99
N SER A 336 -14.04 0.74 16.76
CA SER A 336 -12.77 1.25 16.21
C SER A 336 -12.66 2.76 16.29
N ARG A 337 -13.73 3.49 16.00
CA ARG A 337 -13.80 4.96 16.12
C ARG A 337 -13.73 5.45 17.54
N GLN A 338 -14.51 4.83 18.43
CA GLN A 338 -14.52 5.23 19.83
C GLN A 338 -13.14 5.12 20.45
N ILE A 339 -12.50 3.95 20.32
CA ILE A 339 -11.19 3.75 20.93
C ILE A 339 -10.10 4.65 20.30
N SER A 340 -10.14 4.90 18.98
CA SER A 340 -9.20 5.79 18.32
C SER A 340 -9.33 7.23 18.81
N ARG A 341 -10.57 7.69 19.01
CA ARG A 341 -10.84 9.01 19.55
C ARG A 341 -10.39 9.12 21.01
N GLU A 342 -10.82 8.21 21.87
CA GLU A 342 -10.48 8.24 23.31
C GLU A 342 -8.95 8.11 23.53
N MET A 343 -8.26 7.28 22.74
CA MET A 343 -6.82 7.17 22.77
C MET A 343 -6.14 8.51 22.46
N LEU A 344 -6.66 9.26 21.50
CA LEU A 344 -6.15 10.59 21.18
C LEU A 344 -6.43 11.59 22.30
N TYR A 345 -7.64 11.63 22.84
CA TYR A 345 -8.03 12.63 23.85
C TYR A 345 -7.38 12.36 25.23
N HIS A 346 -7.14 11.11 25.60
CA HIS A 346 -6.60 10.73 26.90
C HIS A 346 -5.11 10.39 26.88
N ALA A 347 -4.62 9.75 25.83
CA ALA A 347 -3.22 9.37 25.72
C ALA A 347 -2.42 10.32 24.79
N GLY A 348 -3.07 11.20 24.03
CA GLY A 348 -2.42 12.05 23.04
C GLY A 348 -1.80 11.25 21.87
N VAL A 349 -2.35 10.07 21.56
CA VAL A 349 -1.82 9.20 20.49
C VAL A 349 -2.85 9.04 19.39
N VAL A 350 -2.46 9.36 18.15
CA VAL A 350 -3.30 9.15 16.95
C VAL A 350 -3.09 7.75 16.40
N VAL A 351 -4.18 7.02 16.20
CA VAL A 351 -4.24 5.78 15.42
C VAL A 351 -5.39 5.89 14.42
N ILE A 352 -5.41 5.07 13.37
CA ILE A 352 -6.51 5.08 12.40
C ILE A 352 -7.50 3.96 12.74
N PRO A 353 -8.79 4.28 12.93
CA PRO A 353 -9.81 3.27 13.17
C PRO A 353 -9.93 2.32 11.97
N GLY A 354 -10.17 1.04 12.24
CA GLY A 354 -10.13 0.01 11.20
C GLY A 354 -11.25 0.15 10.18
N ASP A 355 -12.43 0.65 10.60
CA ASP A 355 -13.54 0.92 9.70
C ASP A 355 -13.27 2.03 8.65
N ALA A 356 -12.15 2.78 8.80
CA ALA A 356 -11.65 3.68 7.76
C ALA A 356 -11.16 2.95 6.49
N PHE A 357 -10.93 1.65 6.60
CA PHE A 357 -10.44 0.80 5.50
C PHE A 357 -11.51 -0.14 4.94
N GLY A 358 -12.71 -0.13 5.51
CA GLY A 358 -13.82 -0.98 5.12
C GLY A 358 -14.56 -1.56 6.33
N ALA A 359 -15.74 -2.11 6.10
CA ALA A 359 -16.64 -2.58 7.17
C ALA A 359 -16.03 -3.75 7.98
N GLU A 360 -15.32 -4.66 7.31
CA GLU A 360 -14.63 -5.79 7.97
C GLU A 360 -13.40 -5.33 8.79
N GLY A 361 -13.05 -4.04 8.74
CA GLY A 361 -12.02 -3.43 9.59
C GLY A 361 -12.49 -3.06 10.99
N GLU A 362 -13.80 -3.14 11.27
CA GLU A 362 -14.32 -2.92 12.62
C GLU A 362 -13.73 -3.94 13.61
N GLY A 363 -13.43 -3.48 14.82
CA GLY A 363 -12.77 -4.30 15.84
C GLY A 363 -11.22 -4.20 15.81
N PHE A 364 -10.66 -3.35 14.95
CA PHE A 364 -9.22 -3.13 14.82
C PHE A 364 -8.86 -1.64 14.72
N VAL A 365 -7.59 -1.35 14.97
CA VAL A 365 -6.97 -0.06 14.64
C VAL A 365 -5.66 -0.28 13.89
N ARG A 366 -5.34 0.62 12.94
CA ARG A 366 -4.03 0.63 12.28
C ARG A 366 -3.10 1.60 13.00
N ILE A 367 -1.92 1.11 13.38
CA ILE A 367 -0.84 1.86 14.01
C ILE A 367 0.36 1.90 13.05
N ALA A 368 0.91 3.07 12.78
CA ALA A 368 2.09 3.23 11.94
C ALA A 368 3.36 3.40 12.78
N LEU A 369 4.42 2.65 12.44
CA LEU A 369 5.71 2.64 13.14
C LEU A 369 6.67 3.75 12.63
N VAL A 370 6.13 4.93 12.29
CA VAL A 370 6.84 6.04 11.64
C VAL A 370 7.31 7.10 12.65
N GLN A 371 7.77 6.63 13.81
CA GLN A 371 8.36 7.45 14.87
C GLN A 371 9.63 6.79 15.37
N GLU A 372 10.52 7.57 15.98
CA GLU A 372 11.70 7.04 16.66
C GLU A 372 11.32 6.13 17.83
N GLU A 373 12.18 5.17 18.17
CA GLU A 373 11.93 4.17 19.23
C GLU A 373 11.51 4.81 20.56
N GLY A 374 12.17 5.93 20.95
CA GLY A 374 11.82 6.65 22.18
C GLY A 374 10.39 7.21 22.18
N ARG A 375 9.93 7.73 21.04
CA ARG A 375 8.54 8.23 20.92
C ARG A 375 7.53 7.08 20.85
N LEU A 376 7.89 5.94 20.27
CA LEU A 376 7.04 4.74 20.29
C LEU A 376 6.89 4.19 21.70
N LEU A 377 7.98 4.13 22.50
CA LEU A 377 7.92 3.73 23.90
C LEU A 377 7.04 4.67 24.73
N GLU A 378 7.17 5.98 24.50
CA GLU A 378 6.31 6.97 25.14
C GLU A 378 4.85 6.78 24.77
N ALA A 379 4.54 6.56 23.48
CA ALA A 379 3.19 6.28 23.04
C ALA A 379 2.62 5.01 23.71
N ALA A 380 3.39 3.92 23.73
CA ALA A 380 2.99 2.68 24.40
C ALA A 380 2.71 2.88 25.89
N LYS A 381 3.56 3.66 26.56
CA LYS A 381 3.36 4.00 27.97
C LYS A 381 2.06 4.80 28.17
N ARG A 382 1.85 5.87 27.40
CA ARG A 382 0.64 6.72 27.50
C ARG A 382 -0.64 5.91 27.23
N ILE A 383 -0.63 5.02 26.23
CA ILE A 383 -1.73 4.11 25.95
C ILE A 383 -1.97 3.17 27.11
N GLY A 384 -0.92 2.55 27.66
CA GLY A 384 -1.03 1.65 28.80
C GLY A 384 -1.52 2.32 30.06
N ASP A 385 -1.04 3.55 30.36
CA ASP A 385 -1.50 4.33 31.50
C ASP A 385 -3.00 4.62 31.38
N TRP A 386 -3.47 4.97 30.19
CA TRP A 386 -4.89 5.19 29.94
C TRP A 386 -5.70 3.89 30.02
N LEU A 387 -5.26 2.80 29.40
CA LEU A 387 -6.01 1.52 29.42
C LEU A 387 -6.24 1.02 30.85
N ARG A 388 -5.27 1.19 31.78
CA ARG A 388 -5.44 0.85 33.19
C ARG A 388 -6.51 1.69 33.92
N THR A 389 -6.91 2.84 33.39
CA THR A 389 -8.00 3.63 33.95
C THR A 389 -9.39 3.10 33.57
N LEU A 390 -9.44 2.14 32.62
CA LEU A 390 -10.68 1.53 32.12
C LEU A 390 -11.04 0.23 32.85
N GLU A 391 -10.07 -0.35 33.61
CA GLU A 391 -10.28 -1.51 34.49
C GLU A 391 -10.89 -1.08 35.83
#